data_0be19373a872f445a20d209a1eb7fbb1
#
_entry.id   0be19373a872f445a20d209a1eb7fbb1
#
_cell.length_a   1.000
_cell.length_b   1.000
_cell.length_c   1.000
_cell.angle_alpha   90.00
_cell.angle_beta   90.00
_cell.angle_gamma   90.00
#
_symmetry.space_group_name_H-M   'P 1'
#
loop_
_entity.id
_entity.type
_entity.pdbx_description
1 polymer ?
#
loop_
_entity_poly.entity_id
_entity_poly.type
_entity_poly.pdbx_seq_one_letter_code
_entity_poly.pdbx_strand_id
1 'polypeptide(L)'
;MRRPKWTGASEMQILFRIKLPLIKDIILLTLTMCLTGALRGFDIPFLLTSGGPGNASELMSTYMYKKAFSSNQYGYGSALAVFIIIESILVVFTLRKLFTSKEEKEEKRLQKERARIRRSRR
;
A
#
# COMPACT_ATOMS: atom_id res chain seq x y z
N MET A 1 29.57 -15.97 19.76
CA MET A 1 28.30 -16.04 20.52
C MET A 1 27.47 -17.20 19.97
N ARG A 2 27.31 -18.27 20.73
CA ARG A 2 26.51 -19.43 20.34
C ARG A 2 25.03 -19.14 20.58
N ARG A 3 24.25 -19.09 19.53
CA ARG A 3 22.79 -18.94 19.64
C ARG A 3 22.19 -20.25 20.15
N PRO A 4 21.36 -20.26 21.20
CA PRO A 4 20.71 -21.46 21.66
C PRO A 4 19.75 -22.01 20.61
N LYS A 5 19.99 -23.22 20.12
CA LYS A 5 19.11 -23.98 19.22
C LYS A 5 17.94 -24.59 20.00
N TRP A 6 17.01 -23.79 20.49
CA TRP A 6 15.93 -24.29 21.36
C TRP A 6 14.61 -24.55 20.62
N THR A 7 14.56 -24.39 19.32
CA THR A 7 13.34 -24.71 18.55
C THR A 7 13.72 -25.37 17.24
N GLY A 8 13.27 -26.59 17.04
CA GLY A 8 13.38 -27.33 15.78
C GLY A 8 12.61 -26.73 14.61
N ALA A 9 12.35 -25.44 14.66
CA ALA A 9 11.71 -24.70 13.58
C ALA A 9 12.77 -24.28 12.56
N SER A 10 12.54 -24.61 11.30
CA SER A 10 13.34 -24.14 10.17
C SER A 10 13.38 -22.60 10.14
N GLU A 11 14.51 -22.02 9.74
CA GLU A 11 14.64 -20.55 9.60
C GLU A 11 13.54 -19.94 8.73
N MET A 12 13.08 -20.66 7.71
CA MET A 12 11.94 -20.30 6.88
C MET A 12 10.61 -20.24 7.68
N GLN A 13 10.41 -21.17 8.61
CA GLN A 13 9.21 -21.16 9.46
C GLN A 13 9.21 -19.97 10.44
N ILE A 14 10.37 -19.62 10.98
CA ILE A 14 10.54 -18.44 11.84
C ILE A 14 10.27 -17.16 11.04
N LEU A 15 10.77 -17.10 9.80
CA LEU A 15 10.56 -15.94 8.92
C LEU A 15 9.08 -15.73 8.60
N PHE A 16 8.40 -16.77 8.08
CA PHE A 16 7.02 -16.65 7.61
C PHE A 16 5.98 -16.64 8.74
N ARG A 17 6.26 -17.28 9.86
CA ARG A 17 5.27 -17.48 10.93
C ARG A 17 5.43 -16.51 12.11
N ILE A 18 6.60 -15.91 12.28
CA ILE A 18 6.88 -15.00 13.38
C ILE A 18 7.28 -13.61 12.86
N LYS A 19 8.29 -13.53 11.99
CA LYS A 19 8.81 -12.23 11.54
C LYS A 19 7.86 -11.50 10.58
N LEU A 20 7.32 -12.22 9.60
CA LEU A 20 6.45 -11.62 8.57
C LEU A 20 5.16 -11.02 9.16
N PRO A 21 4.42 -11.70 10.05
CA PRO A 21 3.24 -11.08 10.66
C PRO A 21 3.58 -9.89 11.58
N LEU A 22 4.77 -9.85 12.17
CA LEU A 22 5.18 -8.74 13.03
C LEU A 22 5.47 -7.45 12.26
N ILE A 23 5.95 -7.58 11.01
CA ILE A 23 6.33 -6.42 10.17
C ILE A 23 5.27 -6.07 9.12
N LYS A 24 4.14 -6.77 9.08
CA LYS A 24 3.10 -6.59 8.06
C LYS A 24 2.52 -5.17 8.02
N ASP A 25 2.37 -4.53 9.19
CA ASP A 25 1.84 -3.17 9.28
C ASP A 25 2.81 -2.17 8.66
N ILE A 26 4.11 -2.37 8.85
CA ILE A 26 5.16 -1.57 8.23
C ILE A 26 5.16 -1.79 6.71
N ILE A 27 5.03 -3.04 6.27
CA ILE A 27 4.93 -3.37 4.84
C ILE A 27 3.71 -2.72 4.21
N LEU A 28 2.55 -2.77 4.87
CA LEU A 28 1.32 -2.13 4.38
C LEU A 28 1.48 -0.61 4.28
N LEU A 29 2.06 0.01 5.30
CA LEU A 29 2.32 1.44 5.31
C LEU A 29 3.26 1.83 4.17
N THR A 30 4.37 1.11 4.02
CA THR A 30 5.36 1.36 2.95
C THR A 30 4.75 1.15 1.57
N LEU A 31 4.00 0.06 1.37
CA LEU A 31 3.32 -0.23 0.11
C LEU A 31 2.30 0.86 -0.25
N THR A 32 1.55 1.32 0.74
CA THR A 32 0.57 2.41 0.55
C THR A 32 1.28 3.71 0.16
N MET A 33 2.38 4.06 0.82
CA MET A 33 3.16 5.26 0.49
C MET A 33 3.78 5.16 -0.90
N CYS A 34 4.41 4.03 -1.24
CA CYS A 34 5.00 3.81 -2.56
C CYS A 34 3.96 3.89 -3.67
N LEU A 35 2.81 3.25 -3.49
CA LEU A 35 1.78 3.22 -4.51
C LEU A 35 1.12 4.59 -4.70
N THR A 36 0.83 5.30 -3.61
CA THR A 36 0.29 6.66 -3.68
C THR A 36 1.32 7.62 -4.31
N GLY A 37 2.60 7.47 -3.99
CA GLY A 37 3.68 8.23 -4.61
C GLY A 37 3.81 7.96 -6.10
N ALA A 38 3.68 6.71 -6.52
CA ALA A 38 3.73 6.33 -7.94
C ALA A 38 2.55 6.92 -8.75
N LEU A 39 1.34 6.89 -8.20
CA LEU A 39 0.14 7.45 -8.85
C LEU A 39 0.22 8.99 -8.98
N ARG A 40 0.87 9.65 -8.04
CA ARG A 40 1.08 11.10 -8.02
C ARG A 40 2.40 11.54 -8.64
N GLY A 41 3.24 10.60 -9.04
CA GLY A 41 4.57 10.87 -9.61
C GLY A 41 4.46 11.85 -10.78
N PHE A 42 5.16 12.97 -10.68
CA PHE A 42 5.19 14.01 -11.71
C PHE A 42 6.62 14.34 -12.12
N ASP A 43 7.49 14.56 -11.14
CA ASP A 43 8.79 15.19 -11.33
C ASP A 43 9.69 14.42 -12.28
N ILE A 44 9.89 13.12 -12.03
CA ILE A 44 10.82 12.30 -12.80
C ILE A 44 10.39 12.17 -14.27
N PRO A 45 9.16 11.73 -14.60
CA PRO A 45 8.73 11.63 -15.99
C PRO A 45 8.68 12.98 -16.71
N PHE A 46 8.32 14.04 -16.00
CA PHE A 46 8.26 15.37 -16.58
C PHE A 46 9.63 15.93 -16.89
N LEU A 47 10.58 15.83 -15.95
CA LEU A 47 11.93 16.37 -16.10
C LEU A 47 12.78 15.59 -17.10
N LEU A 48 12.65 14.26 -17.13
CA LEU A 48 13.46 13.42 -18.00
C LEU A 48 12.97 13.35 -19.43
N THR A 49 11.67 13.26 -19.64
CA THR A 49 11.10 12.93 -20.95
C THR A 49 10.00 13.88 -21.40
N SER A 50 9.48 14.71 -20.49
CA SER A 50 8.28 15.53 -20.76
C SER A 50 7.13 14.72 -21.37
N GLY A 51 7.04 13.41 -21.01
CA GLY A 51 6.05 12.47 -21.55
C GLY A 51 6.45 11.79 -22.87
N GLY A 52 7.62 12.11 -23.47
CA GLY A 52 8.07 11.56 -24.75
C GLY A 52 8.82 10.22 -24.66
N PRO A 53 9.18 9.61 -25.80
CA PRO A 53 8.71 9.91 -27.14
C PRO A 53 7.27 9.47 -27.37
N GLY A 54 6.49 10.26 -28.14
CA GLY A 54 5.13 9.89 -28.55
C GLY A 54 4.13 9.60 -27.41
N ASN A 55 4.27 10.26 -26.24
CA ASN A 55 3.49 10.04 -25.02
C ASN A 55 3.72 8.67 -24.32
N ALA A 56 4.78 7.94 -24.69
CA ALA A 56 5.04 6.61 -24.12
C ALA A 56 5.33 6.62 -22.61
N SER A 57 5.83 7.74 -22.07
CA SER A 57 6.10 7.93 -20.64
C SER A 57 5.16 8.95 -19.97
N GLU A 58 4.00 9.21 -20.58
CA GLU A 58 3.05 10.17 -20.05
C GLU A 58 2.24 9.55 -18.91
N LEU A 59 2.31 10.16 -17.75
CA LEU A 59 1.50 9.83 -16.59
C LEU A 59 0.27 10.75 -16.51
N MET A 60 -0.74 10.34 -15.76
CA MET A 60 -1.94 11.16 -15.56
C MET A 60 -1.59 12.55 -15.00
N SER A 61 -0.61 12.63 -14.10
CA SER A 61 -0.12 13.88 -13.51
C SER A 61 0.56 14.81 -14.54
N THR A 62 1.40 14.24 -15.42
CA THR A 62 2.07 15.01 -16.49
C THR A 62 1.08 15.45 -17.55
N TYR A 63 0.13 14.60 -17.89
CA TYR A 63 -0.96 14.95 -18.80
C TYR A 63 -1.85 16.06 -18.26
N MET A 64 -2.24 15.99 -16.97
CA MET A 64 -2.96 17.02 -16.27
C MET A 64 -2.23 18.38 -16.35
N TYR A 65 -0.93 18.38 -16.07
CA TYR A 65 -0.11 19.59 -16.15
C TYR A 65 -0.08 20.19 -17.55
N LYS A 66 0.14 19.39 -18.58
CA LYS A 66 0.13 19.85 -19.97
C LYS A 66 -1.23 20.45 -20.36
N LYS A 67 -2.32 19.80 -19.99
CA LYS A 67 -3.68 20.31 -20.29
C LYS A 67 -3.98 21.61 -19.56
N ALA A 68 -3.63 21.70 -18.28
CA ALA A 68 -3.86 22.89 -17.50
C ALA A 68 -3.01 24.08 -17.98
N PHE A 69 -1.69 23.89 -18.06
CA PHE A 69 -0.75 25.00 -18.21
C PHE A 69 -0.23 25.18 -19.65
N SER A 70 -0.02 24.12 -20.41
CA SER A 70 0.48 24.26 -21.78
C SER A 70 -0.66 24.48 -22.80
N SER A 71 -1.84 23.91 -22.54
CA SER A 71 -3.01 24.07 -23.43
C SER A 71 -4.04 25.08 -22.91
N ASN A 72 -3.80 25.73 -21.76
CA ASN A 72 -4.71 26.68 -21.10
C ASN A 72 -6.13 26.11 -20.82
N GLN A 73 -6.24 24.78 -20.71
CA GLN A 73 -7.51 24.10 -20.44
C GLN A 73 -7.66 23.83 -18.94
N TYR A 74 -7.75 24.88 -18.14
CA TYR A 74 -7.80 24.80 -16.67
C TYR A 74 -8.95 23.94 -16.15
N GLY A 75 -10.14 24.02 -16.76
CA GLY A 75 -11.29 23.21 -16.38
C GLY A 75 -11.03 21.70 -16.56
N TYR A 76 -10.41 21.32 -17.66
CA TYR A 76 -10.06 19.94 -17.92
C TYR A 76 -8.92 19.46 -16.99
N GLY A 77 -7.90 20.30 -16.79
CA GLY A 77 -6.81 19.99 -15.86
C GLY A 77 -7.29 19.80 -14.42
N SER A 78 -8.22 20.64 -13.95
CA SER A 78 -8.80 20.52 -12.61
C SER A 78 -9.66 19.25 -12.45
N ALA A 79 -10.40 18.86 -13.50
CA ALA A 79 -11.13 17.58 -13.48
C ALA A 79 -10.20 16.38 -13.37
N LEU A 80 -9.06 16.39 -14.09
CA LEU A 80 -8.03 15.36 -13.97
C LEU A 80 -7.41 15.32 -12.57
N ALA A 81 -7.16 16.47 -11.94
CA ALA A 81 -6.65 16.54 -10.58
C ALA A 81 -7.60 15.87 -9.58
N VAL A 82 -8.90 16.16 -9.68
CA VAL A 82 -9.92 15.51 -8.85
C VAL A 82 -9.95 13.99 -9.09
N PHE A 83 -9.84 13.57 -10.34
CA PHE A 83 -9.78 12.14 -10.68
C PHE A 83 -8.59 11.43 -10.04
N ILE A 84 -7.38 12.01 -10.09
CA ILE A 84 -6.18 11.48 -9.44
C ILE A 84 -6.38 11.32 -7.93
N ILE A 85 -7.04 12.28 -7.28
CA ILE A 85 -7.34 12.22 -5.85
C ILE A 85 -8.29 11.06 -5.54
N ILE A 86 -9.38 10.93 -6.29
CA ILE A 86 -10.36 9.86 -6.10
C ILE A 86 -9.72 8.50 -6.31
N GLU A 87 -8.95 8.31 -7.38
CA GLU A 87 -8.21 7.09 -7.66
C GLU A 87 -7.26 6.73 -6.52
N SER A 88 -6.48 7.70 -6.02
CA SER A 88 -5.57 7.49 -4.90
C SER A 88 -6.30 7.03 -3.63
N ILE A 89 -7.45 7.62 -3.31
CA ILE A 89 -8.27 7.22 -2.16
C ILE A 89 -8.81 5.80 -2.34
N LEU A 90 -9.31 5.45 -3.53
CA LEU A 90 -9.81 4.11 -3.82
C LEU A 90 -8.73 3.04 -3.67
N VAL A 91 -7.53 3.31 -4.17
CA VAL A 91 -6.38 2.40 -4.05
C VAL A 91 -6.01 2.18 -2.59
N VAL A 92 -5.88 3.25 -1.81
CA VAL A 92 -5.56 3.17 -0.37
C VAL A 92 -6.65 2.42 0.39
N PHE A 93 -7.92 2.70 0.10
CA PHE A 93 -9.05 2.02 0.76
C PHE A 93 -9.07 0.53 0.44
N THR A 94 -8.83 0.17 -0.83
CA THR A 94 -8.78 -1.23 -1.28
C THR A 94 -7.64 -1.99 -0.61
N LEU A 95 -6.44 -1.41 -0.55
CA LEU A 95 -5.30 -1.99 0.13
C LEU A 95 -5.59 -2.22 1.61
N ARG A 96 -6.08 -1.20 2.31
CA ARG A 96 -6.44 -1.32 3.73
C ARG A 96 -7.47 -2.43 3.95
N LYS A 97 -8.53 -2.47 3.16
CA LYS A 97 -9.58 -3.50 3.28
C LYS A 97 -9.03 -4.91 3.09
N LEU A 98 -8.15 -5.11 2.12
CA LEU A 98 -7.54 -6.42 1.85
C LEU A 98 -6.66 -6.91 3.01
N PHE A 99 -5.90 -6.02 3.62
CA PHE A 99 -4.97 -6.37 4.71
C PHE A 99 -5.66 -6.43 6.07
N THR A 100 -6.50 -5.45 6.40
CA THR A 100 -7.21 -5.37 7.71
C THR A 100 -8.25 -6.49 7.86
N SER A 101 -8.91 -6.91 6.78
CA SER A 101 -9.89 -8.01 6.82
C SER A 101 -9.30 -9.34 7.32
N LYS A 102 -8.02 -9.58 7.11
CA LYS A 102 -7.33 -10.78 7.62
C LYS A 102 -7.05 -10.68 9.12
N GLU A 103 -6.66 -9.51 9.60
CA GLU A 103 -6.33 -9.26 11.00
C GLU A 103 -7.55 -9.34 11.91
N GLU A 104 -8.63 -8.68 11.53
CA GLU A 104 -9.88 -8.73 12.30
C GLU A 104 -10.41 -10.17 12.47
N LYS A 105 -10.22 -11.01 11.46
CA LYS A 105 -10.59 -12.42 11.55
C LYS A 105 -9.69 -13.20 12.49
N GLU A 106 -8.40 -12.93 12.52
CA GLU A 106 -7.45 -13.59 13.44
C GLU A 106 -7.65 -13.12 14.87
N GLU A 107 -7.82 -11.82 15.10
CA GLU A 107 -8.11 -11.30 16.45
C GLU A 107 -9.42 -11.86 17.01
N LYS A 108 -10.49 -11.91 16.21
CA LYS A 108 -11.74 -12.51 16.63
C LYS A 108 -11.63 -14.01 16.94
N ARG A 109 -10.74 -14.74 16.24
CA ARG A 109 -10.43 -16.14 16.57
C ARG A 109 -9.70 -16.25 17.89
N LEU A 110 -8.67 -15.47 18.10
CA LEU A 110 -7.87 -15.46 19.34
C LEU A 110 -8.69 -15.02 20.55
N GLN A 111 -9.58 -14.05 20.39
CA GLN A 111 -10.50 -13.63 21.45
C GLN A 111 -11.49 -14.75 21.82
N LYS A 112 -12.03 -15.47 20.83
CA LYS A 112 -12.90 -16.62 21.08
C LYS A 112 -12.17 -17.75 21.80
N GLU A 113 -10.93 -18.01 21.45
CA GLU A 113 -10.11 -19.03 22.06
C GLU A 113 -9.75 -18.69 23.53
N ARG A 114 -9.36 -17.45 23.78
CA ARG A 114 -9.13 -16.93 25.13
C ARG A 114 -10.40 -16.97 26.00
N ALA A 115 -11.57 -16.68 25.43
CA ALA A 115 -12.84 -16.78 26.14
C ALA A 115 -13.22 -18.23 26.48
N ARG A 116 -12.91 -19.22 25.59
CA ARG A 116 -13.10 -20.64 25.85
C ARG A 116 -12.23 -21.13 27.00
N ILE A 117 -10.95 -20.78 26.99
CA ILE A 117 -9.99 -21.15 28.06
C ILE A 117 -10.42 -20.54 29.42
N ARG A 118 -10.93 -19.30 29.44
CA ARG A 118 -11.45 -18.69 30.66
C ARG A 118 -12.67 -19.40 31.23
N ARG A 119 -13.56 -19.90 30.35
CA ARG A 119 -14.74 -20.70 30.78
C ARG A 119 -14.38 -22.07 31.32
N SER A 120 -13.34 -22.70 30.80
CA SER A 120 -12.87 -24.02 31.24
C SER A 120 -12.13 -24.01 32.57
N ARG A 121 -11.71 -22.84 33.06
CA ARG A 121 -10.99 -22.66 34.33
C ARG A 121 -11.90 -22.20 35.51
N ARG A 122 -13.19 -22.02 35.24
CA ARG A 122 -14.23 -21.80 36.27
C ARG A 122 -15.05 -23.06 36.51
#